data_b41485f2f4e61ecda4feb8719debe623
#
_entry.id   b41485f2f4e61ecda4feb8719debe623
#
_cell.length_a   1.000
_cell.length_b   1.000
_cell.length_c   1.000
_cell.angle_alpha   90.00
_cell.angle_beta   90.00
_cell.angle_gamma   90.00
#
_symmetry.space_group_name_H-M   'P 1'
#
loop_
_entity.id
_entity.type
_entity.pdbx_description
1 polymer ?
#
loop_
_entity_poly.entity_id
_entity_poly.type
_entity_poly.pdbx_seq_one_letter_code
_entity_poly.pdbx_strand_id
1 'polypeptide(L)'
;MPGSARLRATNRPVKKLILIVIDGLTPAEFERAAEDDRTPALKFLAANGNYARGTSTFPSLTPVCLSSIATGAHPDVHRIPHLVWYDRSTRRIVEYGSSFAAARAAGTRRSLLNAVFNMNEQHLGAEAVTVFEALEDAGYTTAATNFTCYRGRVRHAPVVPGVGRPAFGPKRFFFFNLFESNVTGAPLAVFGRSNGSIDAYAAAVGRWLVTRDGFDFLVHYLPDYDFASHAAGPGAAAEALTRSDAAIWALVEAAGGPDEFLERYAVVLCSDHGQTRIERSVRLEDWFQDAGVIVTASNRAGMVYRTTKTRQDTRELAARLDAEVGAEAVLFLEGAEAVARRAGEELRFAPAASGWKTHGDHALLPQPDALARAWAALHNPNAGELVISAGDGVEFADLAGRSHLGGGSHGSLASTDSEVPLLTVALDSAPRGITDLAPLALEHFGVEPPAYTRAFANAA
;
A
#
# COMPACT_ATOMS: atom_id res chain seq x y z
N MET A 1 16.79 29.13 37.32
CA MET A 1 17.22 27.77 36.94
C MET A 1 16.04 26.86 36.98
N PRO A 2 15.40 26.45 35.85
CA PRO A 2 14.39 25.37 35.84
C PRO A 2 15.11 24.05 35.54
N GLY A 3 14.85 23.06 36.41
CA GLY A 3 15.43 21.74 36.36
C GLY A 3 15.02 20.97 35.10
N SER A 4 16.00 20.44 34.38
CA SER A 4 15.81 19.46 33.30
C SER A 4 15.24 18.17 33.89
N ALA A 5 13.97 17.89 33.60
CA ALA A 5 13.40 16.56 33.81
C ALA A 5 14.10 15.60 32.85
N ARG A 6 15.10 14.89 33.31
CA ARG A 6 15.64 13.71 32.61
C ARG A 6 14.54 12.65 32.61
N LEU A 7 13.96 12.37 31.45
CA LEU A 7 13.21 11.17 31.21
C LEU A 7 14.09 9.97 31.64
N ARG A 8 13.60 9.17 32.56
CA ARG A 8 14.24 7.92 32.97
C ARG A 8 14.18 6.98 31.77
N ALA A 9 15.28 6.82 31.04
CA ALA A 9 15.46 5.75 30.10
C ALA A 9 15.30 4.43 30.86
N THR A 10 14.28 3.68 30.56
CA THR A 10 14.14 2.28 31.00
C THR A 10 15.26 1.49 30.34
N ASN A 11 16.12 0.87 31.15
CA ASN A 11 17.34 0.18 30.72
C ASN A 11 17.04 -1.21 30.10
N ARG A 12 15.88 -1.36 29.40
CA ARG A 12 15.59 -2.56 28.60
C ARG A 12 16.07 -2.33 27.18
N PRO A 13 16.81 -3.27 26.58
CA PRO A 13 17.16 -3.18 25.17
C PRO A 13 15.88 -3.07 24.33
N VAL A 14 15.87 -2.19 23.33
CA VAL A 14 14.76 -2.04 22.41
C VAL A 14 14.56 -3.36 21.68
N LYS A 15 13.33 -3.91 21.69
CA LYS A 15 13.01 -5.13 20.94
C LYS A 15 13.18 -4.90 19.45
N LYS A 16 13.60 -5.92 18.74
CA LYS A 16 13.56 -5.91 17.28
C LYS A 16 12.13 -5.82 16.79
N LEU A 17 11.90 -5.16 15.67
CA LEU A 17 10.55 -4.92 15.17
C LEU A 17 10.32 -5.67 13.85
N ILE A 18 9.23 -6.42 13.78
CA ILE A 18 8.74 -7.08 12.56
C ILE A 18 7.44 -6.40 12.13
N LEU A 19 7.45 -5.77 10.94
CA LEU A 19 6.26 -5.29 10.26
C LEU A 19 5.81 -6.36 9.25
N ILE A 20 4.70 -7.01 9.55
CA ILE A 20 4.07 -8.04 8.70
C ILE A 20 2.98 -7.36 7.89
N VAL A 21 3.04 -7.47 6.57
CA VAL A 21 2.03 -6.95 5.66
C VAL A 21 1.42 -8.13 4.90
N ILE A 22 0.13 -8.43 5.13
CA ILE A 22 -0.63 -9.39 4.34
C ILE A 22 -1.44 -8.58 3.33
N ASP A 23 -1.07 -8.67 2.05
CA ASP A 23 -1.67 -7.90 0.98
C ASP A 23 -3.17 -8.19 0.83
N GLY A 24 -3.99 -7.14 0.76
CA GLY A 24 -5.42 -7.22 0.50
C GLY A 24 -6.28 -7.81 1.64
N LEU A 25 -5.71 -8.08 2.83
CA LEU A 25 -6.44 -8.68 3.94
C LEU A 25 -7.47 -7.70 4.51
N THR A 26 -8.74 -8.06 4.45
CA THR A 26 -9.81 -7.26 5.05
C THR A 26 -9.90 -7.46 6.57
N PRO A 27 -10.40 -6.46 7.34
CA PRO A 27 -10.65 -6.62 8.77
C PRO A 27 -11.53 -7.82 9.11
N ALA A 28 -12.58 -8.06 8.33
CA ALA A 28 -13.51 -9.17 8.57
C ALA A 28 -12.84 -10.56 8.40
N GLU A 29 -11.92 -10.69 7.42
CA GLU A 29 -11.17 -11.93 7.23
C GLU A 29 -10.12 -12.13 8.33
N PHE A 30 -9.46 -11.05 8.76
CA PHE A 30 -8.55 -11.09 9.90
C PHE A 30 -9.28 -11.50 11.19
N GLU A 31 -10.43 -10.88 11.49
CA GLU A 31 -11.22 -11.16 12.70
C GLU A 31 -11.66 -12.62 12.74
N ARG A 32 -12.08 -13.20 11.60
CA ARG A 32 -12.39 -14.63 11.51
C ARG A 32 -11.17 -15.52 11.68
N ALA A 33 -10.05 -15.17 11.06
CA ALA A 33 -8.81 -15.93 11.16
C ALA A 33 -8.22 -15.90 12.59
N ALA A 34 -8.40 -14.80 13.31
CA ALA A 34 -7.94 -14.68 14.70
C ALA A 34 -8.65 -15.66 15.68
N GLU A 35 -9.80 -16.20 15.27
CA GLU A 35 -10.57 -17.20 16.04
C GLU A 35 -10.40 -18.64 15.50
N ASP A 36 -9.87 -18.82 14.28
CA ASP A 36 -9.77 -20.11 13.59
C ASP A 36 -8.49 -20.87 13.99
N ASP A 37 -8.61 -22.14 14.38
CA ASP A 37 -7.47 -23.01 14.71
C ASP A 37 -6.57 -23.34 13.51
N ARG A 38 -7.04 -23.09 12.28
CA ARG A 38 -6.25 -23.27 11.05
C ARG A 38 -5.28 -22.13 10.80
N THR A 39 -5.39 -21.05 11.55
CA THR A 39 -4.54 -19.85 11.47
C THR A 39 -3.91 -19.53 12.82
N PRO A 40 -3.04 -20.44 13.34
CA PRO A 40 -2.47 -20.34 14.68
C PRO A 40 -1.61 -19.10 14.90
N ALA A 41 -0.94 -18.57 13.85
CA ALA A 41 -0.12 -17.37 13.98
C ALA A 41 -0.99 -16.12 14.20
N LEU A 42 -2.04 -15.94 13.40
CA LEU A 42 -2.96 -14.80 13.56
C LEU A 42 -3.70 -14.87 14.90
N LYS A 43 -4.15 -16.06 15.29
CA LYS A 43 -4.75 -16.30 16.61
C LYS A 43 -3.79 -15.97 17.75
N PHE A 44 -2.54 -16.42 17.66
CA PHE A 44 -1.49 -16.12 18.64
C PHE A 44 -1.18 -14.63 18.75
N LEU A 45 -0.99 -13.96 17.63
CA LEU A 45 -0.71 -12.52 17.61
C LEU A 45 -1.89 -11.72 18.15
N ALA A 46 -3.13 -12.07 17.78
CA ALA A 46 -4.35 -11.40 18.27
C ALA A 46 -4.52 -11.57 19.79
N ALA A 47 -4.21 -12.76 20.32
CA ALA A 47 -4.29 -13.02 21.77
C ALA A 47 -3.24 -12.26 22.60
N ASN A 48 -2.13 -11.81 21.98
CA ASN A 48 -1.02 -11.14 22.66
C ASN A 48 -0.84 -9.68 22.24
N GLY A 49 -1.76 -9.14 21.45
CA GLY A 49 -1.65 -7.80 20.88
C GLY A 49 -2.90 -6.94 21.07
N ASN A 50 -2.78 -5.71 20.57
CA ASN A 50 -3.88 -4.76 20.51
C ASN A 50 -4.33 -4.63 19.05
N TYR A 51 -5.55 -5.04 18.77
CA TYR A 51 -6.18 -4.97 17.46
C TYR A 51 -7.10 -3.76 17.33
N ALA A 52 -7.05 -3.12 16.17
CA ALA A 52 -8.01 -2.10 15.74
C ALA A 52 -8.22 -2.17 14.23
N ARG A 53 -9.33 -1.67 13.73
CA ARG A 53 -9.50 -1.37 12.32
C ARG A 53 -8.86 -0.01 12.05
N GLY A 54 -8.01 0.06 11.05
CA GLY A 54 -7.37 1.29 10.60
C GLY A 54 -7.74 1.64 9.18
N THR A 55 -7.14 2.73 8.68
CA THR A 55 -7.47 3.27 7.36
C THR A 55 -6.26 3.19 6.42
N SER A 56 -6.49 2.75 5.19
CA SER A 56 -5.52 2.81 4.10
C SER A 56 -5.50 4.19 3.44
N THR A 57 -4.53 4.43 2.54
CA THR A 57 -4.48 5.62 1.70
C THR A 57 -5.44 5.54 0.51
N PHE A 58 -5.55 6.61 -0.29
CA PHE A 58 -6.33 6.62 -1.54
C PHE A 58 -5.50 7.18 -2.71
N PRO A 59 -5.57 6.55 -3.90
CA PRO A 59 -6.23 5.27 -4.20
C PRO A 59 -5.65 4.10 -3.40
N SER A 60 -6.52 3.20 -2.89
CA SER A 60 -6.12 2.03 -2.10
C SER A 60 -5.59 0.90 -3.00
N LEU A 61 -4.48 1.20 -3.67
CA LEU A 61 -3.79 0.33 -4.63
C LEU A 61 -2.39 -0.01 -4.09
N THR A 62 -1.97 -1.25 -4.22
CA THR A 62 -0.73 -1.78 -3.65
C THR A 62 0.49 -0.86 -3.77
N PRO A 63 0.88 -0.31 -4.95
CA PRO A 63 2.06 0.56 -5.02
C PRO A 63 1.89 1.88 -4.28
N VAL A 64 0.67 2.43 -4.19
CA VAL A 64 0.35 3.64 -3.44
C VAL A 64 0.41 3.35 -1.94
N CYS A 65 -0.24 2.28 -1.51
CA CYS A 65 -0.32 1.88 -0.10
C CYS A 65 1.03 1.46 0.46
N LEU A 66 1.81 0.63 -0.27
CA LEU A 66 3.14 0.22 0.17
C LEU A 66 4.12 1.41 0.22
N SER A 67 3.94 2.42 -0.64
CA SER A 67 4.69 3.68 -0.54
C SER A 67 4.33 4.45 0.72
N SER A 68 3.04 4.49 1.08
CA SER A 68 2.59 5.10 2.34
C SER A 68 3.10 4.34 3.57
N ILE A 69 3.07 3.01 3.56
CA ILE A 69 3.64 2.17 4.65
C ILE A 69 5.14 2.42 4.81
N ALA A 70 5.88 2.48 3.70
CA ALA A 70 7.33 2.67 3.73
C ALA A 70 7.78 4.05 4.20
N THR A 71 6.99 5.09 3.95
CA THR A 71 7.41 6.48 4.14
C THR A 71 6.63 7.23 5.23
N GLY A 72 5.47 6.73 5.66
CA GLY A 72 4.53 7.48 6.48
C GLY A 72 3.89 8.67 5.76
N ALA A 73 4.06 8.77 4.45
CA ALA A 73 3.56 9.86 3.62
C ALA A 73 2.25 9.49 2.92
N HIS A 74 1.44 10.50 2.64
CA HIS A 74 0.33 10.40 1.70
C HIS A 74 0.81 10.60 0.25
N PRO A 75 -0.03 10.32 -0.78
CA PRO A 75 0.33 10.40 -2.19
C PRO A 75 0.86 11.75 -2.68
N ASP A 76 0.46 12.86 -2.09
CA ASP A 76 0.95 14.22 -2.39
C ASP A 76 2.44 14.37 -2.11
N VAL A 77 2.98 13.65 -1.11
CA VAL A 77 4.39 13.66 -0.73
C VAL A 77 5.16 12.53 -1.42
N HIS A 78 4.71 11.27 -1.32
CA HIS A 78 5.45 10.15 -1.91
C HIS A 78 5.32 10.04 -3.45
N ARG A 79 4.37 10.75 -4.08
CA ARG A 79 4.21 10.96 -5.54
C ARG A 79 3.84 9.73 -6.37
N ILE A 80 3.55 8.59 -5.77
CA ILE A 80 2.99 7.45 -6.49
C ILE A 80 1.47 7.61 -6.54
N PRO A 81 0.87 7.92 -7.73
CA PRO A 81 -0.53 8.31 -7.78
C PRO A 81 -1.47 7.13 -7.96
N HIS A 82 -1.00 6.05 -8.61
CA HIS A 82 -1.83 4.95 -9.06
C HIS A 82 -0.99 3.75 -9.53
N LEU A 83 -1.60 2.59 -9.72
CA LEU A 83 -0.98 1.41 -10.33
C LEU A 83 -0.65 1.63 -11.82
N VAL A 84 -1.49 2.41 -12.51
CA VAL A 84 -1.32 2.82 -13.92
C VAL A 84 -1.57 4.32 -14.04
N TRP A 85 -0.60 5.08 -14.50
CA TRP A 85 -0.71 6.54 -14.57
C TRP A 85 0.05 7.13 -15.77
N TYR A 86 -0.27 8.37 -16.14
CA TYR A 86 0.39 9.06 -17.25
C TYR A 86 1.46 10.04 -16.74
N ASP A 87 2.71 9.74 -17.06
CA ASP A 87 3.82 10.65 -16.80
C ASP A 87 3.86 11.76 -17.85
N ARG A 88 3.50 12.97 -17.41
CA ARG A 88 3.48 14.16 -18.25
C ARG A 88 4.86 14.55 -18.76
N SER A 89 5.92 14.27 -17.99
CA SER A 89 7.30 14.64 -18.34
C SER A 89 7.83 13.81 -19.51
N THR A 90 7.62 12.51 -19.46
CA THR A 90 8.02 11.56 -20.50
C THR A 90 6.95 11.33 -21.55
N ARG A 91 5.71 11.81 -21.32
CA ARG A 91 4.52 11.59 -22.15
C ARG A 91 4.22 10.12 -22.37
N ARG A 92 4.35 9.31 -21.33
CA ARG A 92 4.18 7.84 -21.39
C ARG A 92 3.31 7.35 -20.27
N ILE A 93 2.66 6.22 -20.51
CA ILE A 93 2.01 5.45 -19.45
C ILE A 93 3.09 4.73 -18.63
N VAL A 94 3.01 4.93 -17.32
CA VAL A 94 3.71 4.14 -16.30
C VAL A 94 2.75 3.06 -15.85
N GLU A 95 3.21 1.83 -15.80
CA GLU A 95 2.43 0.66 -15.44
C GLU A 95 3.28 -0.21 -14.52
N TYR A 96 2.73 -0.67 -13.37
CA TYR A 96 3.44 -1.40 -12.33
C TYR A 96 3.03 -2.87 -12.21
N GLY A 97 2.21 -3.41 -13.12
CA GLY A 97 1.83 -4.82 -13.13
C GLY A 97 0.35 -5.06 -12.82
N SER A 98 -0.56 -4.20 -13.29
CA SER A 98 -2.01 -4.38 -13.12
C SER A 98 -2.51 -5.70 -13.73
N SER A 99 -2.03 -6.05 -14.91
CA SER A 99 -2.17 -7.37 -15.50
C SER A 99 -1.04 -7.64 -16.50
N PHE A 100 -0.83 -8.93 -16.83
CA PHE A 100 0.14 -9.27 -17.89
C PHE A 100 -0.24 -8.65 -19.25
N ALA A 101 -1.53 -8.54 -19.54
CA ALA A 101 -2.02 -7.95 -20.77
C ALA A 101 -1.79 -6.43 -20.80
N ALA A 102 -2.04 -5.72 -19.69
CA ALA A 102 -1.77 -4.28 -19.56
C ALA A 102 -0.27 -3.99 -19.61
N ALA A 103 0.55 -4.77 -18.91
CA ALA A 103 2.01 -4.66 -18.97
C ALA A 103 2.53 -4.86 -20.41
N ARG A 104 1.92 -5.76 -21.18
CA ARG A 104 2.25 -5.96 -22.60
C ARG A 104 1.79 -4.77 -23.46
N ALA A 105 0.62 -4.21 -23.21
CA ALA A 105 0.12 -3.02 -23.91
C ALA A 105 0.99 -1.77 -23.64
N ALA A 106 1.43 -1.57 -22.40
CA ALA A 106 2.35 -0.50 -22.02
C ALA A 106 3.82 -0.76 -22.42
N GLY A 107 4.16 -2.00 -22.77
CA GLY A 107 5.51 -2.47 -23.10
C GLY A 107 6.14 -3.25 -21.95
N THR A 108 6.14 -4.60 -22.05
CA THR A 108 6.52 -5.56 -20.98
C THR A 108 7.83 -5.22 -20.26
N ARG A 109 8.90 -4.96 -21.04
CA ARG A 109 10.21 -4.61 -20.45
C ARG A 109 10.13 -3.32 -19.63
N ARG A 110 9.36 -2.33 -20.09
CA ARG A 110 9.23 -1.05 -19.41
C ARG A 110 8.40 -1.21 -18.14
N SER A 111 7.28 -1.92 -18.20
CA SER A 111 6.43 -2.20 -17.03
C SER A 111 7.22 -2.95 -15.95
N LEU A 112 8.02 -3.94 -16.34
CA LEU A 112 8.92 -4.64 -15.43
C LEU A 112 9.96 -3.69 -14.78
N LEU A 113 10.60 -2.84 -15.58
CA LEU A 113 11.55 -1.84 -15.06
C LEU A 113 10.88 -0.83 -14.15
N ASN A 114 9.64 -0.42 -14.47
CA ASN A 114 8.86 0.49 -13.63
C ASN A 114 8.53 -0.16 -12.28
N ALA A 115 7.98 -1.37 -12.27
CA ALA A 115 7.59 -2.07 -11.06
C ALA A 115 8.79 -2.44 -10.17
N VAL A 116 9.89 -2.90 -10.77
CA VAL A 116 11.05 -3.40 -10.00
C VAL A 116 11.99 -2.28 -9.59
N PHE A 117 12.25 -1.28 -10.44
CA PHE A 117 13.32 -0.31 -10.20
C PHE A 117 12.83 1.14 -10.16
N ASN A 118 12.11 1.59 -11.22
CA ASN A 118 11.85 3.02 -11.39
C ASN A 118 10.90 3.56 -10.32
N MET A 119 10.00 2.73 -9.78
CA MET A 119 9.15 3.12 -8.67
C MET A 119 9.98 3.68 -7.51
N ASN A 120 11.04 3.00 -7.12
CA ASN A 120 11.91 3.40 -6.01
C ASN A 120 12.93 4.49 -6.38
N GLU A 121 13.47 4.46 -7.60
CA GLU A 121 14.59 5.32 -7.99
C GLU A 121 14.16 6.63 -8.67
N GLN A 122 12.99 6.65 -9.33
CA GLN A 122 12.55 7.77 -10.17
C GLN A 122 11.19 8.33 -9.79
N HIS A 123 10.23 7.46 -9.41
CA HIS A 123 8.85 7.87 -9.22
C HIS A 123 8.55 8.22 -7.76
N LEU A 124 9.16 7.54 -6.81
CA LEU A 124 9.03 7.87 -5.39
C LEU A 124 9.67 9.25 -5.11
N GLY A 125 8.90 10.15 -4.55
CA GLY A 125 9.34 11.52 -4.23
C GLY A 125 10.66 11.55 -3.48
N ALA A 126 11.56 12.44 -3.84
CA ALA A 126 12.86 12.56 -3.21
C ALA A 126 12.77 13.03 -1.74
N GLU A 127 11.72 13.78 -1.42
CA GLU A 127 11.39 14.27 -0.08
C GLU A 127 10.76 13.20 0.83
N ALA A 128 10.18 12.15 0.26
CA ALA A 128 9.61 11.04 1.02
C ALA A 128 10.73 10.08 1.43
N VAL A 129 11.16 10.15 2.68
CA VAL A 129 12.18 9.27 3.25
C VAL A 129 11.55 7.95 3.66
N THR A 130 12.11 6.81 3.24
CA THR A 130 11.62 5.51 3.67
C THR A 130 12.08 5.16 5.09
N VAL A 131 11.32 4.31 5.77
CA VAL A 131 11.70 3.77 7.08
C VAL A 131 13.07 3.06 7.03
N PHE A 132 13.41 2.43 5.89
CA PHE A 132 14.72 1.80 5.70
C PHE A 132 15.84 2.84 5.67
N GLU A 133 15.67 3.90 4.89
CA GLU A 133 16.65 4.99 4.80
C GLU A 133 16.89 5.63 6.18
N ALA A 134 15.82 5.98 6.90
CA ALA A 134 15.92 6.65 8.20
C ALA A 134 16.56 5.78 9.27
N LEU A 135 16.19 4.49 9.35
CA LEU A 135 16.76 3.56 10.31
C LEU A 135 18.23 3.22 10.00
N GLU A 136 18.59 3.07 8.71
CA GLU A 136 20.00 2.84 8.32
C GLU A 136 20.88 4.04 8.58
N ASP A 137 20.38 5.26 8.33
CA ASP A 137 21.08 6.51 8.68
C ASP A 137 21.29 6.63 10.21
N ALA A 138 20.43 6.01 11.01
CA ALA A 138 20.55 5.90 12.47
C ALA A 138 21.43 4.70 12.94
N GLY A 139 21.90 3.86 12.02
CA GLY A 139 22.81 2.74 12.31
C GLY A 139 22.15 1.39 12.55
N TYR A 140 20.81 1.28 12.37
CA TYR A 140 20.08 0.01 12.50
C TYR A 140 20.22 -0.87 11.26
N THR A 141 20.12 -2.18 11.43
CA THR A 141 20.09 -3.14 10.34
C THR A 141 18.67 -3.38 9.90
N THR A 142 18.33 -2.94 8.68
CA THR A 142 17.00 -3.15 8.09
C THR A 142 16.98 -4.37 7.18
N ALA A 143 15.80 -4.99 7.08
CA ALA A 143 15.55 -6.11 6.19
C ALA A 143 14.19 -5.96 5.49
N ALA A 144 14.07 -6.44 4.26
CA ALA A 144 12.80 -6.55 3.55
C ALA A 144 12.72 -7.86 2.77
N THR A 145 11.52 -8.46 2.79
CA THR A 145 11.17 -9.64 1.99
C THR A 145 10.04 -9.27 1.04
N ASN A 146 10.31 -9.31 -0.26
CA ASN A 146 9.36 -9.05 -1.37
C ASN A 146 8.67 -7.67 -1.37
N PHE A 147 9.03 -6.77 -0.50
CA PHE A 147 8.39 -5.46 -0.35
C PHE A 147 8.77 -4.53 -1.50
N THR A 148 7.80 -4.04 -2.26
CA THR A 148 8.06 -3.33 -3.53
C THR A 148 8.53 -1.89 -3.36
N CYS A 149 8.16 -1.20 -2.28
CA CYS A 149 8.68 0.14 -1.94
C CYS A 149 9.91 0.01 -1.04
N TYR A 150 11.03 -0.41 -1.61
CA TYR A 150 12.22 -0.86 -0.90
C TYR A 150 13.37 0.15 -0.85
N ARG A 151 13.23 1.38 -1.32
CA ARG A 151 14.34 2.32 -1.36
C ARG A 151 15.09 2.41 -0.02
N GLY A 152 16.40 2.17 -0.06
CA GLY A 152 17.30 2.12 1.10
C GLY A 152 18.68 2.63 0.73
N ARG A 153 19.67 2.46 1.64
CA ARG A 153 21.01 3.02 1.49
C ARG A 153 22.03 2.07 0.90
N VAL A 154 21.74 0.76 0.87
CA VAL A 154 22.71 -0.26 0.47
C VAL A 154 22.50 -0.65 -0.98
N ARG A 155 23.61 -0.65 -1.74
CA ARG A 155 23.60 -1.07 -3.15
C ARG A 155 23.67 -2.57 -3.26
N HIS A 156 22.70 -3.19 -3.90
CA HIS A 156 22.63 -4.63 -4.18
C HIS A 156 22.81 -4.91 -5.68
N ALA A 157 23.62 -5.92 -5.99
CA ALA A 157 23.72 -6.48 -7.33
C ALA A 157 22.68 -7.61 -7.49
N PRO A 158 22.09 -7.79 -8.69
CA PRO A 158 21.24 -8.94 -8.96
C PRO A 158 21.99 -10.25 -8.73
N VAL A 159 21.29 -11.26 -8.20
CA VAL A 159 21.84 -12.61 -7.95
C VAL A 159 22.35 -13.24 -9.23
N VAL A 160 21.64 -13.06 -10.35
CA VAL A 160 22.05 -13.56 -11.66
C VAL A 160 22.65 -12.41 -12.48
N PRO A 161 23.95 -12.46 -12.81
CA PRO A 161 24.59 -11.44 -13.63
C PRO A 161 23.89 -11.25 -14.99
N GLY A 162 23.66 -10.00 -15.37
CA GLY A 162 22.98 -9.65 -16.63
C GLY A 162 21.43 -9.70 -16.57
N VAL A 163 20.86 -10.18 -15.49
CA VAL A 163 19.42 -10.13 -15.25
C VAL A 163 19.11 -8.95 -14.34
N GLY A 164 18.57 -7.86 -14.90
CA GLY A 164 18.30 -6.63 -14.16
C GLY A 164 19.53 -5.73 -14.00
N ARG A 165 19.42 -4.79 -13.07
CA ARG A 165 20.48 -3.82 -12.72
C ARG A 165 20.61 -3.73 -11.18
N PRO A 166 21.72 -3.16 -10.66
CA PRO A 166 21.81 -2.88 -9.25
C PRO A 166 20.68 -1.96 -8.76
N ALA A 167 20.23 -2.19 -7.50
CA ALA A 167 19.25 -1.37 -6.83
C ALA A 167 19.76 -0.93 -5.45
N PHE A 168 19.21 0.17 -4.92
CA PHE A 168 19.45 0.62 -3.55
C PHE A 168 18.26 0.21 -2.68
N GLY A 169 18.53 -0.66 -1.70
CA GLY A 169 17.52 -1.23 -0.81
C GLY A 169 17.99 -1.29 0.64
N PRO A 170 17.20 -1.94 1.51
CA PRO A 170 17.59 -2.19 2.91
C PRO A 170 18.82 -3.07 2.98
N LYS A 171 19.51 -3.05 4.13
CA LYS A 171 20.79 -3.77 4.32
C LYS A 171 20.68 -5.27 4.01
N ARG A 172 19.54 -5.89 4.31
CA ARG A 172 19.18 -7.26 3.92
C ARG A 172 17.99 -7.21 2.98
N PHE A 173 18.23 -7.49 1.70
CA PHE A 173 17.25 -7.28 0.63
C PHE A 173 16.94 -8.56 -0.14
N PHE A 174 15.79 -9.16 0.14
CA PHE A 174 15.29 -10.37 -0.51
C PHE A 174 14.07 -10.02 -1.35
N PHE A 175 14.24 -10.06 -2.67
CA PHE A 175 13.20 -9.61 -3.59
C PHE A 175 13.05 -10.59 -4.75
N PHE A 176 12.03 -11.44 -4.69
CA PHE A 176 11.61 -12.38 -5.75
C PHE A 176 12.78 -13.09 -6.45
N ASN A 177 13.73 -13.64 -5.70
CA ASN A 177 14.97 -14.26 -6.21
C ASN A 177 15.89 -13.32 -7.02
N LEU A 178 15.59 -12.02 -7.09
CA LEU A 178 16.42 -11.07 -7.83
C LEU A 178 17.61 -10.57 -6.99
N PHE A 179 17.41 -10.41 -5.67
CA PHE A 179 18.44 -9.94 -4.73
C PHE A 179 18.56 -10.88 -3.53
N GLU A 180 19.78 -11.15 -3.06
CA GLU A 180 20.19 -11.95 -1.88
C GLU A 180 19.54 -13.34 -1.71
N SER A 181 18.79 -13.85 -2.67
CA SER A 181 17.98 -15.07 -2.51
C SER A 181 18.80 -16.35 -2.44
N ASN A 182 19.96 -16.42 -3.06
CA ASN A 182 20.76 -17.63 -3.23
C ASN A 182 21.38 -18.19 -1.95
N VAL A 183 21.40 -17.40 -0.86
CA VAL A 183 21.98 -17.82 0.44
C VAL A 183 20.97 -18.44 1.39
N THR A 184 19.68 -18.37 1.09
CA THR A 184 18.59 -18.74 2.02
C THR A 184 18.13 -20.18 1.90
N GLY A 185 18.45 -20.85 0.77
CA GLY A 185 17.83 -22.14 0.41
C GLY A 185 16.31 -22.03 0.15
N ALA A 186 15.79 -20.81 -0.01
CA ALA A 186 14.38 -20.59 -0.29
C ALA A 186 13.99 -21.19 -1.65
N PRO A 187 12.75 -21.71 -1.78
CA PRO A 187 12.24 -22.14 -3.08
C PRO A 187 12.16 -20.96 -4.03
N LEU A 188 12.18 -21.24 -5.34
CA LEU A 188 11.96 -20.20 -6.34
C LEU A 188 10.56 -19.59 -6.13
N ALA A 189 10.48 -18.28 -5.98
CA ALA A 189 9.22 -17.57 -6.00
C ALA A 189 8.71 -17.58 -7.45
N VAL A 190 7.67 -18.35 -7.70
CA VAL A 190 7.01 -18.43 -9.01
C VAL A 190 5.72 -17.65 -8.94
N PHE A 191 5.59 -16.65 -9.81
CA PHE A 191 4.34 -15.92 -9.97
C PHE A 191 3.26 -16.83 -10.55
N GLY A 192 2.30 -17.24 -9.74
CA GLY A 192 1.20 -18.09 -10.17
C GLY A 192 0.02 -18.00 -9.21
N ARG A 193 -1.18 -17.89 -9.78
CA ARG A 193 -2.46 -17.64 -9.06
C ARG A 193 -2.86 -18.71 -8.02
N SER A 194 -2.14 -19.82 -7.88
CA SER A 194 -2.63 -20.94 -7.08
C SER A 194 -1.63 -21.60 -6.14
N ASN A 195 -0.35 -21.20 -6.13
CA ASN A 195 0.67 -22.08 -5.55
C ASN A 195 1.21 -21.66 -4.17
N GLY A 196 0.86 -20.50 -3.63
CA GLY A 196 1.41 -20.04 -2.34
C GLY A 196 2.94 -19.93 -2.30
N SER A 197 3.59 -19.79 -3.47
CA SER A 197 5.03 -19.91 -3.60
C SER A 197 5.77 -18.66 -3.15
N ILE A 198 5.10 -17.50 -3.18
CA ILE A 198 5.72 -16.23 -2.77
C ILE A 198 5.76 -16.16 -1.24
N ASP A 199 4.70 -16.53 -0.56
CA ASP A 199 4.67 -16.62 0.91
C ASP A 199 5.59 -17.73 1.43
N ALA A 200 5.70 -18.87 0.73
CA ALA A 200 6.66 -19.93 1.08
C ALA A 200 8.13 -19.45 0.94
N TYR A 201 8.43 -18.67 -0.10
CA TYR A 201 9.72 -18.00 -0.22
C TYR A 201 9.95 -17.02 0.93
N ALA A 202 8.96 -16.19 1.27
CA ALA A 202 9.03 -15.26 2.39
C ALA A 202 9.26 -15.99 3.72
N ALA A 203 8.58 -17.10 3.96
CA ALA A 203 8.77 -17.94 5.15
C ALA A 203 10.21 -18.44 5.28
N ALA A 204 10.80 -18.95 4.20
CA ALA A 204 12.17 -19.45 4.20
C ALA A 204 13.19 -18.33 4.46
N VAL A 205 13.00 -17.16 3.84
CA VAL A 205 13.81 -15.96 4.08
C VAL A 205 13.67 -15.48 5.52
N GLY A 206 12.44 -15.39 6.03
CA GLY A 206 12.16 -14.97 7.40
C GLY A 206 12.84 -15.88 8.43
N ARG A 207 12.72 -17.21 8.29
CA ARG A 207 13.45 -18.16 9.13
C ARG A 207 14.95 -17.96 9.08
N TRP A 208 15.50 -17.74 7.89
CA TRP A 208 16.93 -17.50 7.71
C TRP A 208 17.38 -16.23 8.44
N LEU A 209 16.60 -15.16 8.39
CA LEU A 209 16.86 -13.90 9.08
C LEU A 209 16.74 -14.05 10.61
N VAL A 210 15.68 -14.68 11.11
CA VAL A 210 15.42 -14.87 12.54
C VAL A 210 16.49 -15.74 13.20
N THR A 211 16.86 -16.86 12.57
CA THR A 211 17.87 -17.80 13.13
C THR A 211 19.28 -17.22 13.14
N ARG A 212 19.57 -16.17 12.38
CA ARG A 212 20.88 -15.51 12.31
C ARG A 212 20.92 -14.16 13.00
N ASP A 213 19.82 -13.77 13.63
CA ASP A 213 19.68 -12.44 14.24
C ASP A 213 19.97 -11.29 13.26
N GLY A 214 19.55 -11.47 12.01
CA GLY A 214 20.04 -10.76 10.83
C GLY A 214 19.44 -9.36 10.60
N PHE A 215 18.64 -8.81 11.53
CA PHE A 215 18.00 -7.51 11.41
C PHE A 215 17.66 -6.91 12.77
N ASP A 216 17.45 -5.61 12.81
CA ASP A 216 16.76 -4.89 13.88
C ASP A 216 15.31 -4.59 13.48
N PHE A 217 15.09 -4.21 12.21
CA PHE A 217 13.77 -3.97 11.62
C PHE A 217 13.58 -4.83 10.38
N LEU A 218 12.45 -5.56 10.30
CA LEU A 218 12.08 -6.39 9.15
C LEU A 218 10.70 -6.00 8.62
N VAL A 219 10.58 -5.72 7.33
CA VAL A 219 9.30 -5.75 6.62
C VAL A 219 9.12 -7.11 5.95
N HIS A 220 8.10 -7.84 6.38
CA HIS A 220 7.75 -9.17 5.89
C HIS A 220 6.44 -9.12 5.13
N TYR A 221 6.52 -9.08 3.78
CA TYR A 221 5.38 -8.89 2.89
C TYR A 221 4.92 -10.21 2.29
N LEU A 222 3.61 -10.48 2.40
CA LEU A 222 2.93 -11.73 2.05
C LEU A 222 1.79 -11.45 1.04
N PRO A 223 2.04 -11.57 -0.28
CA PRO A 223 1.06 -11.18 -1.31
C PRO A 223 0.12 -12.30 -1.77
N ASP A 224 0.31 -13.56 -1.39
CA ASP A 224 -0.44 -14.68 -1.98
C ASP A 224 -1.95 -14.63 -1.68
N TYR A 225 -2.37 -14.01 -0.57
CA TYR A 225 -3.78 -13.82 -0.23
C TYR A 225 -4.47 -12.88 -1.23
N ASP A 226 -3.85 -11.74 -1.59
CA ASP A 226 -4.40 -10.79 -2.57
C ASP A 226 -4.57 -11.45 -3.95
N PHE A 227 -3.56 -12.19 -4.43
CA PHE A 227 -3.67 -12.92 -5.69
C PHE A 227 -4.82 -13.93 -5.71
N ALA A 228 -5.04 -14.64 -4.62
CA ALA A 228 -6.14 -15.59 -4.49
C ALA A 228 -7.50 -14.85 -4.43
N SER A 229 -7.55 -13.73 -3.73
CA SER A 229 -8.75 -12.92 -3.60
C SER A 229 -9.14 -12.27 -4.93
N HIS A 230 -8.19 -11.77 -5.72
CA HIS A 230 -8.47 -11.31 -7.08
C HIS A 230 -9.12 -12.38 -7.97
N ALA A 231 -8.80 -13.64 -7.75
CA ALA A 231 -9.36 -14.74 -8.55
C ALA A 231 -10.74 -15.19 -8.05
N ALA A 232 -11.00 -15.20 -6.75
CA ALA A 232 -12.16 -15.86 -6.15
C ALA A 232 -13.04 -14.95 -5.26
N GLY A 233 -12.54 -13.77 -4.91
CA GLY A 233 -13.13 -12.85 -3.94
C GLY A 233 -12.56 -13.06 -2.52
N PRO A 234 -12.62 -12.04 -1.65
CA PRO A 234 -11.95 -12.05 -0.35
C PRO A 234 -12.39 -13.23 0.54
N GLY A 235 -13.69 -13.50 0.63
CA GLY A 235 -14.23 -14.60 1.45
C GLY A 235 -13.89 -16.00 0.96
N ALA A 236 -13.48 -16.17 -0.30
CA ALA A 236 -13.10 -17.46 -0.89
C ALA A 236 -11.60 -17.72 -0.84
N ALA A 237 -10.79 -16.77 -0.35
CA ALA A 237 -9.33 -16.86 -0.29
C ALA A 237 -8.80 -17.47 1.03
N ALA A 238 -9.63 -18.10 1.85
CA ALA A 238 -9.27 -18.62 3.17
C ALA A 238 -8.07 -19.58 3.17
N GLU A 239 -7.94 -20.45 2.14
CA GLU A 239 -6.77 -21.34 2.02
C GLU A 239 -5.46 -20.58 1.78
N ALA A 240 -5.52 -19.46 1.02
CA ALA A 240 -4.35 -18.62 0.84
C ALA A 240 -3.96 -17.94 2.17
N LEU A 241 -4.94 -17.47 2.94
CA LEU A 241 -4.70 -16.90 4.27
C LEU A 241 -4.06 -17.92 5.23
N THR A 242 -4.49 -19.18 5.18
CA THR A 242 -3.83 -20.26 5.98
C THR A 242 -2.36 -20.44 5.58
N ARG A 243 -2.00 -20.25 4.29
CA ARG A 243 -0.59 -20.30 3.86
C ARG A 243 0.20 -19.08 4.33
N SER A 244 -0.39 -17.88 4.25
CA SER A 244 0.23 -16.67 4.80
C SER A 244 0.43 -16.79 6.32
N ASP A 245 -0.55 -17.34 7.04
CA ASP A 245 -0.43 -17.66 8.48
C ASP A 245 0.72 -18.62 8.77
N ALA A 246 0.86 -19.70 8.00
CA ALA A 246 1.97 -20.64 8.15
C ALA A 246 3.33 -19.97 7.88
N ALA A 247 3.41 -18.99 6.99
CA ALA A 247 4.62 -18.20 6.77
C ALA A 247 4.97 -17.35 7.99
N ILE A 248 3.98 -16.79 8.68
CA ILE A 248 4.17 -16.05 9.93
C ILE A 248 4.56 -17.01 11.06
N TRP A 249 3.88 -18.17 11.18
CA TRP A 249 4.19 -19.17 12.20
C TRP A 249 5.63 -19.67 12.10
N ALA A 250 6.17 -19.77 10.88
CA ALA A 250 7.56 -20.13 10.65
C ALA A 250 8.58 -19.16 11.28
N LEU A 251 8.21 -17.87 11.48
CA LEU A 251 9.04 -16.92 12.23
C LEU A 251 9.02 -17.21 13.72
N VAL A 252 7.84 -17.56 14.25
CA VAL A 252 7.65 -17.93 15.68
C VAL A 252 8.47 -19.16 16.00
N GLU A 253 8.37 -20.23 15.20
CA GLU A 253 9.15 -21.45 15.36
C GLU A 253 10.66 -21.20 15.26
N ALA A 254 11.08 -20.36 14.29
CA ALA A 254 12.50 -20.02 14.10
C ALA A 254 13.09 -19.22 15.27
N ALA A 255 12.26 -18.52 16.02
CA ALA A 255 12.67 -17.78 17.22
C ALA A 255 12.90 -18.71 18.43
N GLY A 256 12.39 -19.94 18.38
CA GLY A 256 12.43 -20.90 19.48
C GLY A 256 11.05 -21.22 20.05
N GLY A 257 10.01 -20.59 19.56
CA GLY A 257 8.62 -20.75 19.99
C GLY A 257 7.95 -19.44 20.40
N PRO A 258 6.69 -19.51 20.87
CA PRO A 258 5.89 -18.33 21.23
C PRO A 258 6.53 -17.41 22.27
N ASP A 259 7.03 -17.95 23.36
CA ASP A 259 7.58 -17.17 24.47
C ASP A 259 8.87 -16.44 24.04
N GLU A 260 9.79 -17.14 23.39
CA GLU A 260 11.04 -16.59 22.85
C GLU A 260 10.78 -15.55 21.76
N PHE A 261 9.75 -15.76 20.96
CA PHE A 261 9.33 -14.81 19.95
C PHE A 261 8.86 -13.50 20.59
N LEU A 262 7.97 -13.57 21.58
CA LEU A 262 7.46 -12.40 22.31
C LEU A 262 8.54 -11.71 23.14
N GLU A 263 9.56 -12.44 23.63
CA GLU A 263 10.68 -11.84 24.34
C GLU A 263 11.54 -10.97 23.41
N ARG A 264 11.81 -11.46 22.17
CA ARG A 264 12.75 -10.85 21.23
C ARG A 264 12.14 -9.78 20.36
N TYR A 265 10.86 -9.92 19.97
CA TYR A 265 10.24 -9.10 18.93
C TYR A 265 9.06 -8.28 19.44
N ALA A 266 8.97 -7.04 18.95
CA ALA A 266 7.73 -6.31 18.80
C ALA A 266 7.19 -6.60 17.40
N VAL A 267 5.86 -6.60 17.23
CA VAL A 267 5.23 -6.89 15.94
C VAL A 267 4.19 -5.84 15.60
N VAL A 268 4.17 -5.42 14.35
CA VAL A 268 3.03 -4.78 13.71
C VAL A 268 2.54 -5.72 12.61
N LEU A 269 1.26 -6.06 12.61
CA LEU A 269 0.61 -6.73 11.49
C LEU A 269 -0.42 -5.80 10.89
N CYS A 270 -0.40 -5.65 9.57
CA CYS A 270 -1.37 -4.86 8.84
C CYS A 270 -1.69 -5.49 7.47
N SER A 271 -2.70 -4.95 6.80
CA SER A 271 -2.83 -4.99 5.36
C SER A 271 -2.52 -3.61 4.78
N ASP A 272 -2.20 -3.56 3.51
CA ASP A 272 -2.04 -2.31 2.77
C ASP A 272 -3.38 -1.74 2.30
N HIS A 273 -4.36 -2.58 1.97
CA HIS A 273 -5.75 -2.25 1.63
C HIS A 273 -6.70 -3.40 1.95
N GLY A 274 -7.99 -3.13 1.87
CA GLY A 274 -9.02 -4.14 1.88
C GLY A 274 -9.40 -4.59 0.46
N GLN A 275 -10.54 -5.26 0.31
CA GLN A 275 -11.04 -5.73 -0.99
C GLN A 275 -12.57 -5.77 -1.08
N THR A 276 -13.09 -5.53 -2.28
CA THR A 276 -14.50 -5.63 -2.62
C THR A 276 -14.71 -6.71 -3.68
N ARG A 277 -15.78 -7.52 -3.54
CA ARG A 277 -16.21 -8.45 -4.59
C ARG A 277 -16.72 -7.69 -5.80
N ILE A 278 -16.31 -8.09 -7.02
CA ILE A 278 -16.64 -7.40 -8.26
C ILE A 278 -17.79 -8.10 -8.99
N GLU A 279 -18.81 -7.32 -9.26
CA GLU A 279 -20.04 -7.74 -9.95
C GLU A 279 -20.16 -7.14 -11.35
N ARG A 280 -19.49 -6.00 -11.60
CA ARG A 280 -19.56 -5.29 -12.87
C ARG A 280 -18.21 -4.65 -13.23
N SER A 281 -17.82 -4.74 -14.48
CA SER A 281 -16.65 -4.06 -15.04
C SER A 281 -17.06 -2.96 -16.02
N VAL A 282 -16.36 -1.83 -15.99
CA VAL A 282 -16.63 -0.64 -16.80
C VAL A 282 -15.33 -0.17 -17.45
N ARG A 283 -15.41 0.28 -18.70
CA ARG A 283 -14.29 0.91 -19.40
C ARG A 283 -14.44 2.42 -19.34
N LEU A 284 -13.65 3.07 -18.52
CA LEU A 284 -13.72 4.54 -18.37
C LEU A 284 -13.46 5.30 -19.67
N GLU A 285 -12.63 4.78 -20.56
CA GLU A 285 -12.31 5.39 -21.84
C GLU A 285 -13.54 5.64 -22.72
N ASP A 286 -14.60 4.83 -22.56
CA ASP A 286 -15.80 4.91 -23.41
C ASP A 286 -16.54 6.26 -23.24
N TRP A 287 -16.41 6.90 -22.08
CA TRP A 287 -16.98 8.24 -21.82
C TRP A 287 -16.14 9.40 -22.35
N PHE A 288 -14.92 9.14 -22.82
CA PHE A 288 -13.95 10.17 -23.20
C PHE A 288 -13.40 10.06 -24.63
N GLN A 289 -13.97 9.20 -25.48
CA GLN A 289 -13.42 8.86 -26.81
C GLN A 289 -13.09 10.07 -27.68
N ASP A 290 -13.85 11.17 -27.59
CA ASP A 290 -13.71 12.40 -28.37
C ASP A 290 -13.20 13.60 -27.54
N ALA A 291 -12.86 13.41 -26.29
CA ALA A 291 -12.51 14.49 -25.37
C ALA A 291 -11.06 14.96 -25.48
N GLY A 292 -10.20 14.24 -26.19
CA GLY A 292 -8.77 14.58 -26.34
C GLY A 292 -8.00 14.47 -25.02
N VAL A 293 -8.41 13.58 -24.13
CA VAL A 293 -7.79 13.27 -22.84
C VAL A 293 -7.03 11.95 -22.91
N ILE A 294 -6.22 11.67 -21.87
CA ILE A 294 -5.68 10.36 -21.60
C ILE A 294 -6.40 9.81 -20.36
N VAL A 295 -6.92 8.60 -20.45
CA VAL A 295 -7.55 7.89 -19.35
C VAL A 295 -6.62 6.77 -18.91
N THR A 296 -6.43 6.65 -17.61
CA THR A 296 -5.77 5.48 -16.99
C THR A 296 -6.69 4.92 -15.92
N ALA A 297 -6.84 3.62 -15.91
CA ALA A 297 -7.69 2.93 -14.94
C ALA A 297 -7.14 1.54 -14.66
N SER A 298 -7.37 1.08 -13.47
CA SER A 298 -7.13 -0.31 -13.05
C SER A 298 -7.82 -0.53 -11.72
N ASN A 299 -8.32 -1.72 -11.50
CA ASN A 299 -8.99 -2.04 -10.27
C ASN A 299 -10.17 -1.07 -10.01
N ARG A 300 -10.26 -0.45 -8.85
CA ARG A 300 -11.40 0.39 -8.49
C ARG A 300 -11.09 1.88 -8.44
N ALA A 301 -10.03 2.30 -9.13
CA ALA A 301 -9.68 3.71 -9.30
C ALA A 301 -9.36 4.04 -10.77
N GLY A 302 -9.55 5.29 -11.14
CA GLY A 302 -9.20 5.80 -12.46
C GLY A 302 -8.77 7.24 -12.43
N MET A 303 -8.05 7.67 -13.48
CA MET A 303 -7.58 9.04 -13.64
C MET A 303 -7.79 9.53 -15.06
N VAL A 304 -8.13 10.81 -15.21
CA VAL A 304 -8.26 11.48 -16.50
C VAL A 304 -7.28 12.64 -16.57
N TYR A 305 -6.45 12.63 -17.59
CA TYR A 305 -5.42 13.64 -17.84
C TYR A 305 -5.79 14.51 -19.03
N ARG A 306 -5.82 15.80 -18.84
CA ARG A 306 -6.00 16.77 -19.95
C ARG A 306 -4.74 16.81 -20.79
N THR A 307 -4.93 16.96 -22.10
CA THR A 307 -3.85 17.14 -23.07
C THR A 307 -3.99 18.48 -23.80
N THR A 308 -3.06 18.81 -24.67
CA THR A 308 -3.18 20.00 -25.55
C THR A 308 -4.36 19.92 -26.51
N LYS A 309 -4.98 18.75 -26.68
CA LYS A 309 -6.16 18.55 -27.55
C LYS A 309 -7.47 18.68 -26.79
N THR A 310 -7.44 18.69 -25.45
CA THR A 310 -8.63 18.75 -24.59
C THR A 310 -9.23 20.15 -24.66
N ARG A 311 -10.48 20.26 -25.13
CA ARG A 311 -11.23 21.53 -25.23
C ARG A 311 -12.07 21.79 -24.00
N GLN A 312 -12.62 20.77 -23.37
CA GLN A 312 -13.47 20.85 -22.19
C GLN A 312 -12.65 21.22 -20.96
N ASP A 313 -13.24 21.97 -20.06
CA ASP A 313 -12.67 22.18 -18.73
C ASP A 313 -12.82 20.96 -17.83
N THR A 314 -12.24 21.00 -16.63
CA THR A 314 -12.24 19.86 -15.69
C THR A 314 -13.65 19.53 -15.21
N ARG A 315 -14.49 20.54 -14.98
CA ARG A 315 -15.88 20.38 -14.54
C ARG A 315 -16.76 19.74 -15.62
N GLU A 316 -16.61 20.16 -16.85
CA GLU A 316 -17.30 19.56 -18.01
C GLU A 316 -16.89 18.12 -18.22
N LEU A 317 -15.60 17.79 -18.02
CA LEU A 317 -15.12 16.40 -18.06
C LEU A 317 -15.71 15.57 -16.90
N ALA A 318 -15.76 16.14 -15.68
CA ALA A 318 -16.34 15.45 -14.53
C ALA A 318 -17.84 15.15 -14.73
N ALA A 319 -18.57 16.05 -15.36
CA ALA A 319 -19.99 15.88 -15.63
C ALA A 319 -20.30 14.73 -16.63
N ARG A 320 -19.32 14.27 -17.42
CA ARG A 320 -19.47 13.07 -18.27
C ARG A 320 -19.59 11.77 -17.46
N LEU A 321 -19.14 11.78 -16.21
CA LEU A 321 -19.10 10.61 -15.32
C LEU A 321 -20.26 10.63 -14.30
N ASP A 322 -21.40 11.24 -14.64
CA ASP A 322 -22.58 11.19 -13.77
C ASP A 322 -23.17 9.77 -13.67
N ALA A 323 -23.90 9.51 -12.62
CA ALA A 323 -24.58 8.35 -12.05
C ALA A 323 -24.54 6.98 -12.77
N GLU A 324 -24.49 6.93 -14.11
CA GLU A 324 -24.58 5.65 -14.85
C GLU A 324 -23.26 4.90 -14.99
N VAL A 325 -22.13 5.58 -14.74
CA VAL A 325 -20.78 5.02 -14.96
C VAL A 325 -20.37 4.03 -13.87
N GLY A 326 -21.04 4.04 -12.70
CA GLY A 326 -20.64 3.27 -11.52
C GLY A 326 -19.50 3.91 -10.75
N ALA A 327 -19.27 5.21 -10.93
CA ALA A 327 -18.39 5.99 -10.08
C ALA A 327 -19.13 6.38 -8.79
N GLU A 328 -18.52 6.11 -7.63
CA GLU A 328 -19.03 6.59 -6.34
C GLU A 328 -18.69 8.07 -6.13
N ALA A 329 -17.50 8.47 -6.54
CA ALA A 329 -17.07 9.86 -6.50
C ALA A 329 -16.14 10.20 -7.66
N VAL A 330 -16.36 11.35 -8.28
CA VAL A 330 -15.46 12.00 -9.22
C VAL A 330 -14.83 13.19 -8.51
N LEU A 331 -13.52 13.14 -8.32
CA LEU A 331 -12.76 14.10 -7.54
C LEU A 331 -11.93 15.00 -8.47
N PHE A 332 -11.90 16.30 -8.20
CA PHE A 332 -11.07 17.27 -8.95
C PHE A 332 -10.78 18.52 -8.12
N LEU A 333 -9.80 19.30 -8.55
CA LEU A 333 -9.48 20.60 -7.96
C LEU A 333 -10.18 21.73 -8.72
N GLU A 334 -10.77 22.68 -7.99
CA GLU A 334 -11.32 23.91 -8.53
C GLU A 334 -10.83 25.09 -7.69
N GLY A 335 -9.87 25.84 -8.25
CA GLY A 335 -9.17 26.87 -7.48
C GLY A 335 -8.37 26.27 -6.32
N ALA A 336 -8.67 26.71 -5.10
CA ALA A 336 -8.03 26.23 -3.88
C ALA A 336 -8.84 25.13 -3.14
N GLU A 337 -9.95 24.68 -3.71
CA GLU A 337 -10.83 23.69 -3.12
C GLU A 337 -10.80 22.38 -3.91
N ALA A 338 -10.94 21.28 -3.21
CA ALA A 338 -11.26 19.99 -3.79
C ALA A 338 -12.79 19.86 -3.92
N VAL A 339 -13.22 19.20 -4.99
CA VAL A 339 -14.63 18.89 -5.24
C VAL A 339 -14.79 17.39 -5.37
N ALA A 340 -15.72 16.81 -4.62
CA ALA A 340 -16.24 15.49 -4.86
C ALA A 340 -17.64 15.62 -5.49
N ARG A 341 -17.87 14.90 -6.60
CA ARG A 341 -19.12 14.94 -7.34
C ARG A 341 -19.67 13.54 -7.55
N ARG A 342 -20.99 13.38 -7.40
CA ARG A 342 -21.76 12.19 -7.73
C ARG A 342 -23.19 12.56 -8.10
N ALA A 343 -23.69 12.10 -9.25
CA ALA A 343 -25.08 12.28 -9.67
C ALA A 343 -25.57 13.76 -9.63
N GLY A 344 -24.70 14.70 -9.93
CA GLY A 344 -25.01 16.14 -9.89
C GLY A 344 -24.83 16.81 -8.54
N GLU A 345 -24.78 16.06 -7.45
CA GLU A 345 -24.49 16.57 -6.11
C GLU A 345 -22.99 16.81 -5.90
N GLU A 346 -22.63 17.80 -5.08
CA GLU A 346 -21.23 18.18 -4.85
C GLU A 346 -20.94 18.37 -3.35
N LEU A 347 -19.72 17.99 -2.98
CA LEU A 347 -19.09 18.37 -1.72
C LEU A 347 -17.78 19.10 -2.06
N ARG A 348 -17.65 20.36 -1.62
CA ARG A 348 -16.42 21.15 -1.71
C ARG A 348 -15.70 21.11 -0.37
N PHE A 349 -14.39 20.99 -0.38
CA PHE A 349 -13.62 20.93 0.86
C PHE A 349 -12.19 21.47 0.64
N ALA A 350 -11.65 22.03 1.73
CA ALA A 350 -10.26 22.47 1.82
C ALA A 350 -9.78 22.38 3.28
N PRO A 351 -8.47 22.20 3.54
CA PRO A 351 -7.91 22.27 4.88
C PRO A 351 -8.21 23.62 5.53
N ALA A 352 -8.49 23.63 6.86
CA ALA A 352 -8.65 24.81 7.67
C ALA A 352 -7.63 24.83 8.80
N ALA A 353 -7.62 25.88 9.62
CA ALA A 353 -6.70 25.97 10.77
C ALA A 353 -6.91 24.82 11.79
N SER A 354 -8.13 24.29 11.85
CA SER A 354 -8.47 23.06 12.55
C SER A 354 -9.48 22.28 11.72
N GLY A 355 -9.11 21.07 11.27
CA GLY A 355 -9.97 20.20 10.47
C GLY A 355 -10.22 20.71 9.04
N TRP A 356 -11.47 20.61 8.56
CA TRP A 356 -11.85 20.85 7.18
C TRP A 356 -12.93 21.92 7.06
N LYS A 357 -12.76 22.85 6.12
CA LYS A 357 -13.83 23.71 5.65
C LYS A 357 -14.58 22.96 4.55
N THR A 358 -15.88 22.77 4.72
CA THR A 358 -16.71 22.01 3.79
C THR A 358 -17.95 22.79 3.39
N HIS A 359 -18.44 22.54 2.17
CA HIS A 359 -19.72 23.06 1.67
C HIS A 359 -20.35 22.04 0.71
N GLY A 360 -21.61 21.68 0.95
CA GLY A 360 -22.36 20.69 0.16
C GLY A 360 -22.70 19.43 0.95
N ASP A 361 -22.95 18.32 0.23
CA ASP A 361 -23.42 17.07 0.82
C ASP A 361 -22.28 16.18 1.34
N HIS A 362 -22.16 16.08 2.66
CA HIS A 362 -21.18 15.22 3.32
C HIS A 362 -21.40 13.71 3.07
N ALA A 363 -22.61 13.29 2.66
CA ALA A 363 -22.90 11.90 2.34
C ALA A 363 -22.18 11.41 1.05
N LEU A 364 -21.52 12.32 0.32
CA LEU A 364 -20.69 11.96 -0.83
C LEU A 364 -19.37 11.29 -0.45
N LEU A 365 -18.83 11.60 0.74
CA LEU A 365 -17.56 11.06 1.24
C LEU A 365 -17.71 10.63 2.72
N PRO A 366 -18.54 9.60 3.01
CA PRO A 366 -18.82 9.18 4.39
C PRO A 366 -17.71 8.29 4.99
N GLN A 367 -16.72 7.86 4.18
CA GLN A 367 -15.70 6.91 4.60
C GLN A 367 -14.70 7.56 5.56
N PRO A 368 -14.01 6.76 6.39
CA PRO A 368 -13.02 7.27 7.33
C PRO A 368 -11.92 8.09 6.62
N ASP A 369 -11.62 9.26 7.15
CA ASP A 369 -10.59 10.17 6.66
C ASP A 369 -10.68 10.51 5.15
N ALA A 370 -11.87 10.37 4.55
CA ALA A 370 -12.07 10.49 3.11
C ALA A 370 -11.62 11.85 2.55
N LEU A 371 -11.85 12.94 3.29
CA LEU A 371 -11.43 14.28 2.87
C LEU A 371 -9.91 14.39 2.78
N ALA A 372 -9.18 13.92 3.80
CA ALA A 372 -7.72 13.95 3.83
C ALA A 372 -7.12 13.07 2.72
N ARG A 373 -7.67 11.88 2.53
CA ARG A 373 -7.24 10.90 1.53
C ARG A 373 -7.50 11.41 0.11
N ALA A 374 -8.69 11.96 -0.15
CA ALA A 374 -9.03 12.54 -1.44
C ALA A 374 -8.19 13.79 -1.74
N TRP A 375 -7.98 14.64 -0.73
CA TRP A 375 -7.12 15.82 -0.85
C TRP A 375 -5.70 15.44 -1.26
N ALA A 376 -5.08 14.49 -0.57
CA ALA A 376 -3.74 14.03 -0.87
C ALA A 376 -3.63 13.38 -2.27
N ALA A 377 -4.64 12.60 -2.69
CA ALA A 377 -4.67 12.04 -4.04
C ALA A 377 -4.71 13.11 -5.13
N LEU A 378 -5.54 14.16 -4.92
CA LEU A 378 -5.68 15.27 -5.87
C LEU A 378 -4.44 16.18 -5.92
N HIS A 379 -3.70 16.30 -4.82
CA HIS A 379 -2.48 17.13 -4.74
C HIS A 379 -1.22 16.35 -5.12
N ASN A 380 -1.33 15.07 -5.49
CA ASN A 380 -0.22 14.36 -6.09
C ASN A 380 0.15 14.98 -7.45
N PRO A 381 1.41 15.42 -7.68
CA PRO A 381 1.79 16.09 -8.92
C PRO A 381 1.68 15.18 -10.16
N ASN A 382 1.60 13.87 -9.96
CA ASN A 382 1.42 12.88 -11.03
C ASN A 382 -0.04 12.45 -11.22
N ALA A 383 -0.98 12.96 -10.41
CA ALA A 383 -2.40 12.65 -10.57
C ALA A 383 -2.99 13.26 -11.85
N GLY A 384 -4.09 12.69 -12.33
CA GLY A 384 -4.92 13.28 -13.37
C GLY A 384 -5.70 14.50 -12.86
N GLU A 385 -6.26 15.29 -13.78
CA GLU A 385 -7.18 16.37 -13.44
C GLU A 385 -8.48 15.85 -12.82
N LEU A 386 -8.86 14.60 -13.14
CA LEU A 386 -9.90 13.85 -12.41
C LEU A 386 -9.28 12.62 -11.77
N VAL A 387 -9.70 12.34 -10.53
CA VAL A 387 -9.46 11.08 -9.84
C VAL A 387 -10.83 10.46 -9.54
N ILE A 388 -11.03 9.20 -9.93
CA ILE A 388 -12.34 8.55 -9.92
C ILE A 388 -12.29 7.36 -8.98
N SER A 389 -13.22 7.31 -8.03
CA SER A 389 -13.46 6.18 -7.13
C SER A 389 -14.65 5.37 -7.63
N ALA A 390 -14.49 4.07 -7.77
CA ALA A 390 -15.58 3.18 -8.19
C ALA A 390 -16.58 2.96 -7.06
N GLY A 391 -17.84 2.77 -7.43
CA GLY A 391 -18.94 2.39 -6.55
C GLY A 391 -18.94 0.91 -6.17
N ASP A 392 -19.95 0.50 -5.39
CA ASP A 392 -20.08 -0.86 -4.90
C ASP A 392 -20.12 -1.89 -6.03
N GLY A 393 -19.32 -2.95 -5.88
CA GLY A 393 -19.23 -4.04 -6.83
C GLY A 393 -18.69 -3.66 -8.22
N VAL A 394 -18.26 -2.42 -8.44
CA VAL A 394 -17.78 -1.95 -9.73
C VAL A 394 -16.26 -1.92 -9.77
N GLU A 395 -15.69 -2.32 -10.91
CA GLU A 395 -14.28 -2.20 -11.24
C GLU A 395 -14.10 -1.52 -12.58
N PHE A 396 -13.02 -0.76 -12.74
CA PHE A 396 -12.61 -0.20 -14.01
C PHE A 396 -11.62 -1.13 -14.71
N ALA A 397 -11.91 -1.48 -15.95
CA ALA A 397 -11.04 -2.32 -16.76
C ALA A 397 -9.66 -1.64 -16.95
N ASP A 398 -8.60 -2.45 -16.95
CA ASP A 398 -7.23 -1.97 -17.18
C ASP A 398 -6.97 -1.58 -18.66
N LEU A 399 -5.76 -1.14 -18.98
CA LEU A 399 -5.32 -0.73 -20.32
C LEU A 399 -5.58 -1.79 -21.42
N ALA A 400 -5.73 -3.04 -21.06
CA ALA A 400 -6.02 -4.15 -21.98
C ALA A 400 -7.47 -4.64 -21.91
N GLY A 401 -8.33 -3.95 -21.16
CA GLY A 401 -9.72 -4.32 -20.96
C GLY A 401 -9.92 -5.51 -20.01
N ARG A 402 -8.95 -5.80 -19.14
CA ARG A 402 -9.04 -6.86 -18.13
C ARG A 402 -9.65 -6.34 -16.84
N SER A 403 -10.33 -7.23 -16.12
CA SER A 403 -10.95 -6.99 -14.82
C SER A 403 -11.02 -8.27 -14.01
N HIS A 404 -11.35 -8.14 -12.72
CA HIS A 404 -11.49 -9.25 -11.77
C HIS A 404 -12.98 -9.62 -11.56
N LEU A 405 -13.79 -9.58 -12.61
CA LEU A 405 -15.22 -9.89 -12.55
C LEU A 405 -15.46 -11.25 -11.88
N GLY A 406 -16.26 -11.27 -10.82
CA GLY A 406 -16.52 -12.45 -9.99
C GLY A 406 -15.48 -12.70 -8.88
N GLY A 407 -14.35 -12.04 -8.93
CA GLY A 407 -13.29 -12.06 -7.90
C GLY A 407 -13.33 -10.84 -6.99
N GLY A 408 -12.19 -10.52 -6.34
CA GLY A 408 -11.96 -9.34 -5.53
C GLY A 408 -11.18 -8.26 -6.26
N SER A 409 -11.42 -7.01 -5.89
CA SER A 409 -10.63 -5.86 -6.34
C SER A 409 -10.67 -4.75 -5.30
N HIS A 410 -9.82 -3.74 -5.46
CA HIS A 410 -9.59 -2.68 -4.50
C HIS A 410 -9.20 -1.38 -5.22
N GLY A 411 -9.02 -0.27 -4.50
CA GLY A 411 -8.56 0.99 -5.10
C GLY A 411 -9.48 2.17 -4.85
N SER A 412 -10.74 1.93 -4.44
CA SER A 412 -11.73 2.98 -4.21
C SER A 412 -11.62 3.61 -2.82
N LEU A 413 -12.46 4.62 -2.56
CA LEU A 413 -12.68 5.18 -1.22
C LEU A 413 -13.58 4.31 -0.34
N ALA A 414 -14.29 3.32 -0.90
CA ALA A 414 -15.21 2.47 -0.14
C ALA A 414 -14.55 1.87 1.10
N SER A 415 -15.30 1.74 2.20
CA SER A 415 -14.80 1.18 3.47
C SER A 415 -14.22 -0.22 3.27
N THR A 416 -14.82 -1.03 2.38
CA THR A 416 -14.32 -2.37 2.06
C THR A 416 -12.93 -2.40 1.46
N ASP A 417 -12.51 -1.34 0.74
CA ASP A 417 -11.16 -1.19 0.18
C ASP A 417 -10.22 -0.45 1.12
N SER A 418 -10.78 0.42 1.96
CA SER A 418 -10.05 1.40 2.76
C SER A 418 -9.75 0.93 4.16
N GLU A 419 -10.62 0.11 4.78
CA GLU A 419 -10.38 -0.41 6.11
C GLU A 419 -9.41 -1.58 6.06
N VAL A 420 -8.44 -1.55 6.99
CA VAL A 420 -7.39 -2.57 7.11
C VAL A 420 -7.26 -3.04 8.56
N PRO A 421 -6.90 -4.31 8.81
CA PRO A 421 -6.53 -4.75 10.14
C PRO A 421 -5.21 -4.09 10.57
N LEU A 422 -5.17 -3.58 11.79
CA LEU A 422 -3.96 -3.09 12.45
C LEU A 422 -3.82 -3.80 13.79
N LEU A 423 -2.76 -4.56 13.95
CA LEU A 423 -2.44 -5.26 15.19
C LEU A 423 -1.03 -4.88 15.64
N THR A 424 -0.87 -4.53 16.91
CA THR A 424 0.43 -4.25 17.52
C THR A 424 0.68 -5.19 18.70
N VAL A 425 1.89 -5.75 18.79
CA VAL A 425 2.34 -6.60 19.90
C VAL A 425 3.59 -5.97 20.52
N ALA A 426 3.59 -5.77 21.83
CA ALA A 426 4.68 -5.18 22.59
C ALA A 426 5.10 -3.78 22.08
N LEU A 427 4.12 -2.98 21.69
CA LEU A 427 4.27 -1.55 21.35
C LEU A 427 3.31 -0.72 22.20
N ASP A 428 3.75 0.48 22.59
CA ASP A 428 2.99 1.37 23.47
C ASP A 428 1.96 2.23 22.70
N SER A 429 2.12 2.38 21.38
CA SER A 429 1.26 3.20 20.53
C SER A 429 0.44 2.33 19.58
N ALA A 430 -0.80 2.74 19.31
CA ALA A 430 -1.68 2.12 18.34
C ALA A 430 -1.78 3.01 17.09
N PRO A 431 -1.43 2.50 15.89
CA PRO A 431 -1.61 3.22 14.64
C PRO A 431 -3.11 3.34 14.31
N ARG A 432 -3.51 4.42 13.64
CA ARG A 432 -4.87 4.64 13.13
C ARG A 432 -5.01 4.31 11.63
N GLY A 433 -3.89 4.34 10.92
CA GLY A 433 -3.83 4.06 9.49
C GLY A 433 -2.43 3.60 9.06
N ILE A 434 -2.33 3.21 7.80
CA ILE A 434 -1.07 2.69 7.24
C ILE A 434 0.04 3.77 7.17
N THR A 435 -0.32 5.04 7.15
CA THR A 435 0.63 6.16 7.19
C THR A 435 1.29 6.35 8.55
N ASP A 436 0.72 5.78 9.61
CA ASP A 436 1.30 5.84 10.95
C ASP A 436 2.40 4.77 11.15
N LEU A 437 2.55 3.79 10.24
CA LEU A 437 3.42 2.62 10.45
C LEU A 437 4.91 2.96 10.39
N ALA A 438 5.34 3.78 9.43
CA ALA A 438 6.74 4.23 9.38
C ALA A 438 7.08 5.13 10.58
N PRO A 439 6.28 6.14 10.94
CA PRO A 439 6.47 6.90 12.19
C PRO A 439 6.57 6.02 13.43
N LEU A 440 5.63 5.07 13.60
CA LEU A 440 5.62 4.13 14.72
C LEU A 440 6.92 3.31 14.81
N ALA A 441 7.39 2.80 13.67
CA ALA A 441 8.65 2.06 13.62
C ALA A 441 9.85 2.96 13.98
N LEU A 442 9.91 4.18 13.47
CA LEU A 442 10.97 5.12 13.78
C LEU A 442 10.99 5.51 15.27
N GLU A 443 9.83 5.83 15.83
CA GLU A 443 9.68 6.17 17.25
C GLU A 443 10.05 5.01 18.16
N HIS A 444 9.73 3.76 17.77
CA HIS A 444 10.15 2.56 18.51
C HIS A 444 11.66 2.47 18.66
N PHE A 445 12.42 2.88 17.65
CA PHE A 445 13.89 2.91 17.68
C PHE A 445 14.46 4.25 18.15
N GLY A 446 13.63 5.19 18.60
CA GLY A 446 14.08 6.51 19.07
C GLY A 446 14.56 7.42 17.94
N VAL A 447 14.17 7.16 16.71
CA VAL A 447 14.46 7.98 15.53
C VAL A 447 13.28 8.93 15.29
N GLU A 448 13.58 10.21 15.07
CA GLU A 448 12.54 11.22 14.84
C GLU A 448 11.91 11.04 13.45
N PRO A 449 10.55 10.87 13.35
CA PRO A 449 9.88 10.78 12.08
C PRO A 449 9.99 12.08 11.26
N PRO A 450 10.00 11.99 9.92
CA PRO A 450 9.98 13.16 9.04
C PRO A 450 8.80 14.10 9.32
N ALA A 451 9.03 15.42 9.21
CA ALA A 451 8.04 16.44 9.58
C ALA A 451 6.69 16.30 8.82
N TYR A 452 6.69 15.80 7.58
CA TYR A 452 5.46 15.60 6.80
C TYR A 452 4.52 14.55 7.41
N THR A 453 5.01 13.61 8.21
CA THR A 453 4.18 12.59 8.85
C THR A 453 3.27 13.17 9.94
N ARG A 454 3.62 14.34 10.49
CA ARG A 454 2.85 15.04 11.53
C ARG A 454 1.81 16.02 10.97
N ALA A 455 1.92 16.40 9.70
CA ALA A 455 1.09 17.45 9.10
C ALA A 455 -0.40 17.04 9.02
N PHE A 456 -0.69 15.78 8.75
CA PHE A 456 -2.07 15.27 8.68
C PHE A 456 -2.65 14.86 10.04
N ALA A 457 -1.83 14.48 11.02
CA ALA A 457 -2.30 14.18 12.38
C ALA A 457 -2.98 15.35 13.07
N ASN A 458 -2.70 16.58 12.64
CA ASN A 458 -3.31 17.82 13.19
C ASN A 458 -4.54 18.28 12.40
N ALA A 459 -4.88 17.64 11.27
CA ALA A 459 -6.03 17.99 10.43
C ALA A 459 -7.22 17.00 10.58
N ALA A 460 -7.05 15.94 11.36
CA ALA A 460 -8.05 14.90 11.63
C ALA A 460 -8.92 15.21 12.88
#